data_f092143e47f5a771e6b601e4396717fc
#
_entry.id   f092143e47f5a771e6b601e4396717fc
#
_cell.length_a   1.000
_cell.length_b   1.000
_cell.length_c   1.000
_cell.angle_alpha   90.00
_cell.angle_beta   90.00
_cell.angle_gamma   90.00
#
_symmetry.space_group_name_H-M   'P 1'
#
loop_
_entity.id
_entity.type
_entity.pdbx_description
1 polymer ?
#
loop_
_entity_poly.entity_id
_entity_poly.type
_entity_poly.pdbx_seq_one_letter_code
_entity_poly.pdbx_strand_id
1 'polypeptide(L)'
;MIDDGRPIFQQIAEGVEDAIIDGSLSADDRAPSTNELAAFHRINPATAAKGVAMLTDKGVLVKRRGIGMFVAAGARDLLLAERRAAFADRYLDPLIAEARKLGLTPDDLGRLLNERAATTEGTHA
;
A
#
# COMPACT_ATOMS: atom_id res chain seq x y z
N MET A 1 -5.52 9.98 4.05
CA MET A 1 -5.69 10.66 5.34
C MET A 1 -4.96 9.90 6.43
N ILE A 2 -4.25 10.61 7.27
CA ILE A 2 -3.41 10.00 8.31
C ILE A 2 -4.15 10.07 9.64
N ASP A 3 -4.87 9.01 10.00
CA ASP A 3 -5.69 9.12 11.21
C ASP A 3 -6.21 7.81 11.79
N ASP A 4 -5.79 6.67 11.29
CA ASP A 4 -6.41 5.41 11.71
C ASP A 4 -5.72 4.74 12.90
N GLY A 5 -4.93 5.49 13.65
CA GLY A 5 -4.27 4.99 14.84
C GLY A 5 -2.95 4.28 14.59
N ARG A 6 -2.59 4.04 13.34
CA ARG A 6 -1.28 3.46 13.03
C ARG A 6 -0.20 4.54 13.08
N PRO A 7 1.05 4.17 13.37
CA PRO A 7 2.13 5.16 13.36
C PRO A 7 2.20 5.92 12.04
N ILE A 8 2.43 7.22 12.12
CA ILE A 8 2.47 8.08 10.93
C ILE A 8 3.54 7.63 9.94
N PHE A 9 4.72 7.22 10.43
CA PHE A 9 5.79 6.81 9.53
C PHE A 9 5.41 5.59 8.70
N GLN A 10 4.60 4.68 9.25
CA GLN A 10 4.11 3.52 8.50
C GLN A 10 3.14 3.96 7.40
N GLN A 11 2.26 4.90 7.71
CA GLN A 11 1.30 5.40 6.72
C GLN A 11 2.01 6.11 5.58
N ILE A 12 3.08 6.83 5.88
CA ILE A 12 3.87 7.50 4.84
C ILE A 12 4.56 6.48 3.95
N ALA A 13 5.15 5.44 4.54
CA ALA A 13 5.77 4.37 3.78
C ALA A 13 4.74 3.69 2.87
N GLU A 14 3.55 3.40 3.39
CA GLU A 14 2.49 2.78 2.61
C GLU A 14 2.03 3.65 1.45
N GLY A 15 2.01 4.97 1.64
CA GLY A 15 1.66 5.89 0.56
C GLY A 15 2.63 5.79 -0.61
N VAL A 16 3.92 5.68 -0.33
CA VAL A 16 4.93 5.48 -1.37
C VAL A 16 4.75 4.12 -2.03
N GLU A 17 4.51 3.08 -1.23
CA GLU A 17 4.27 1.74 -1.77
C GLU A 17 3.05 1.71 -2.68
N ASP A 18 1.97 2.37 -2.29
CA ASP A 18 0.77 2.45 -3.12
C ASP A 18 1.07 3.06 -4.48
N ALA A 19 1.90 4.10 -4.51
CA ALA A 19 2.30 4.74 -5.76
C ALA A 19 3.12 3.80 -6.64
N ILE A 20 3.93 2.94 -6.03
CA ILE A 20 4.69 1.94 -6.79
C ILE A 20 3.75 0.87 -7.34
N ILE A 21 2.81 0.43 -6.54
CA ILE A 21 1.86 -0.61 -6.93
C ILE A 21 0.96 -0.12 -8.06
N ASP A 22 0.47 1.12 -7.99
CA ASP A 22 -0.45 1.64 -9.01
C ASP A 22 0.27 2.14 -10.27
N GLY A 23 1.60 2.14 -10.28
CA GLY A 23 2.38 2.52 -11.45
C GLY A 23 2.77 3.99 -11.50
N SER A 24 2.36 4.80 -10.54
CA SER A 24 2.75 6.23 -10.49
C SER A 24 4.25 6.40 -10.32
N LEU A 25 4.87 5.48 -9.57
CA LEU A 25 6.31 5.42 -9.41
C LEU A 25 6.82 4.09 -9.96
N SER A 26 7.59 4.15 -11.02
CA SER A 26 8.15 2.96 -11.66
C SER A 26 9.59 2.72 -11.21
N ALA A 27 10.11 1.54 -11.53
CA ALA A 27 11.50 1.21 -11.23
C ALA A 27 12.43 2.29 -11.79
N ASP A 28 13.43 2.65 -11.02
CA ASP A 28 14.40 3.70 -11.32
C ASP A 28 13.87 5.12 -11.30
N ASP A 29 12.58 5.33 -11.06
CA ASP A 29 12.06 6.69 -10.85
C ASP A 29 12.60 7.23 -9.54
N ARG A 30 12.78 8.54 -9.50
CA ARG A 30 13.16 9.22 -8.28
C ARG A 30 11.96 9.24 -7.32
N ALA A 31 12.17 8.73 -6.12
CA ALA A 31 11.16 8.74 -5.07
C ALA A 31 11.19 10.08 -4.33
N PRO A 32 10.08 10.47 -3.67
CA PRO A 32 10.11 11.66 -2.84
C PRO A 32 11.18 11.57 -1.76
N SER A 33 11.88 12.69 -1.53
CA SER A 33 12.88 12.75 -0.47
C SER A 33 12.21 12.83 0.91
N THR A 34 13.00 12.59 1.95
CA THR A 34 12.55 12.78 3.32
C THR A 34 11.97 14.17 3.53
N ASN A 35 12.69 15.20 3.06
CA ASN A 35 12.23 16.57 3.23
C ASN A 35 10.95 16.86 2.45
N GLU A 36 10.84 16.31 1.24
CA GLU A 36 9.62 16.49 0.44
C GLU A 36 8.42 15.84 1.11
N LEU A 37 8.61 14.63 1.65
CA LEU A 37 7.54 13.93 2.36
C LEU A 37 7.14 14.67 3.63
N ALA A 38 8.12 15.18 4.37
CA ALA A 38 7.87 15.95 5.59
C ALA A 38 7.06 17.20 5.28
N ALA A 39 7.43 17.91 4.22
CA ALA A 39 6.73 19.14 3.82
C ALA A 39 5.32 18.84 3.33
N PHE A 40 5.17 17.82 2.49
CA PHE A 40 3.87 17.45 1.93
C PHE A 40 2.87 17.05 3.01
N HIS A 41 3.31 16.23 3.96
CA HIS A 41 2.44 15.73 5.02
C HIS A 41 2.41 16.63 6.25
N ARG A 42 3.22 17.67 6.27
CA ARG A 42 3.33 18.63 7.39
C ARG A 42 3.69 17.90 8.69
N ILE A 43 4.73 17.11 8.64
CA ILE A 43 5.20 16.32 9.77
C ILE A 43 6.67 16.58 10.03
N ASN A 44 7.13 16.09 11.18
CA ASN A 44 8.52 16.16 11.57
C ASN A 44 9.39 15.40 10.57
N PRO A 45 10.49 16.02 10.07
CA PRO A 45 11.41 15.31 9.17
C PRO A 45 11.95 13.99 9.72
N ALA A 46 12.13 13.87 11.04
CA ALA A 46 12.58 12.62 11.64
C ALA A 46 11.55 11.49 11.44
N THR A 47 10.26 11.81 11.50
CA THR A 47 9.20 10.85 11.26
C THR A 47 9.19 10.42 9.79
N ALA A 48 9.34 11.38 8.87
CA ALA A 48 9.43 11.07 7.45
C ALA A 48 10.66 10.20 7.16
N ALA A 49 11.80 10.51 7.79
CA ALA A 49 13.02 9.73 7.62
C ALA A 49 12.83 8.28 8.06
N LYS A 50 12.07 8.05 9.14
CA LYS A 50 11.78 6.71 9.62
C LYS A 50 10.98 5.91 8.59
N GLY A 51 10.02 6.56 7.93
CA GLY A 51 9.24 5.92 6.86
C GLY A 51 10.12 5.55 5.67
N VAL A 52 11.00 6.47 5.26
CA VAL A 52 11.92 6.22 4.15
C VAL A 52 12.89 5.08 4.50
N ALA A 53 13.38 5.06 5.76
CA ALA A 53 14.28 4.00 6.21
C ALA A 53 13.61 2.63 6.14
N MET A 54 12.33 2.53 6.49
CA MET A 54 11.58 1.29 6.35
C MET A 54 11.60 0.78 4.91
N LEU A 55 11.38 1.67 3.97
CA LEU A 55 11.35 1.30 2.54
C LEU A 55 12.72 0.89 2.04
N THR A 56 13.76 1.55 2.51
CA THR A 56 15.13 1.22 2.15
C THR A 56 15.52 -0.14 2.73
N ASP A 57 15.19 -0.39 4.00
CA ASP A 57 15.48 -1.65 4.66
C ASP A 57 14.76 -2.82 3.99
N LYS A 58 13.57 -2.57 3.50
CA LYS A 58 12.76 -3.56 2.80
C LYS A 58 13.23 -3.84 1.38
N GLY A 59 14.10 -2.97 0.85
CA GLY A 59 14.58 -3.11 -0.53
C GLY A 59 13.68 -2.49 -1.58
N VAL A 60 12.71 -1.67 -1.16
CA VAL A 60 11.78 -1.01 -2.08
C VAL A 60 12.41 0.26 -2.67
N LEU A 61 13.19 0.97 -1.87
CA LEU A 61 13.92 2.15 -2.31
C LEU A 61 15.41 1.91 -2.18
N VAL A 62 16.18 2.54 -3.06
CA VAL A 62 17.64 2.54 -3.00
C VAL A 62 18.14 3.96 -2.98
N LYS A 63 19.14 4.21 -2.14
CA LYS A 63 19.76 5.51 -2.05
C LYS A 63 20.92 5.58 -3.06
N ARG A 64 20.93 6.63 -3.87
CA ARG A 64 22.06 6.93 -4.74
C ARG A 64 22.74 8.16 -4.18
N ARG A 65 23.95 7.95 -3.68
CA ARG A 65 24.70 8.98 -2.96
C ARG A 65 24.81 10.27 -3.78
N GLY A 66 24.42 11.38 -3.15
CA GLY A 66 24.49 12.70 -3.79
C GLY A 66 23.38 12.97 -4.80
N ILE A 67 22.52 12.00 -5.08
CA ILE A 67 21.46 12.14 -6.08
C ILE A 67 20.06 12.05 -5.45
N GLY A 68 19.84 11.08 -4.57
CA GLY A 68 18.54 10.93 -3.91
C GLY A 68 18.11 9.49 -3.76
N MET A 69 16.81 9.32 -3.52
CA MET A 69 16.21 8.01 -3.36
C MET A 69 15.50 7.61 -4.66
N PHE A 70 15.62 6.36 -5.01
CA PHE A 70 15.05 5.83 -6.25
C PHE A 70 14.32 4.53 -5.98
N VAL A 71 13.32 4.24 -6.80
CA VAL A 71 12.57 2.99 -6.72
C VAL A 71 13.48 1.85 -7.19
N ALA A 72 13.61 0.83 -6.37
CA ALA A 72 14.47 -0.31 -6.68
C ALA A 72 13.88 -1.15 -7.81
N ALA A 73 14.74 -1.77 -8.60
CA ALA A 73 14.32 -2.76 -9.58
C ALA A 73 13.61 -3.90 -8.84
N GLY A 74 12.46 -4.34 -9.35
CA GLY A 74 11.69 -5.40 -8.71
C GLY A 74 10.86 -4.98 -7.51
N ALA A 75 10.85 -3.69 -7.15
CA ALA A 75 10.09 -3.20 -6.00
C ALA A 75 8.60 -3.51 -6.11
N ARG A 76 8.02 -3.31 -7.29
CA ARG A 76 6.59 -3.56 -7.48
C ARG A 76 6.26 -5.04 -7.28
N ASP A 77 7.06 -5.93 -7.84
CA ASP A 77 6.82 -7.38 -7.69
C ASP A 77 6.94 -7.81 -6.24
N LEU A 78 7.92 -7.28 -5.52
CA LEU A 78 8.08 -7.55 -4.09
C LEU A 78 6.86 -7.11 -3.31
N LEU A 79 6.37 -5.90 -3.58
CA LEU A 79 5.21 -5.35 -2.88
C LEU A 79 3.93 -6.12 -3.21
N LEU A 80 3.74 -6.50 -4.46
CA LEU A 80 2.58 -7.29 -4.85
C LEU A 80 2.58 -8.65 -4.17
N ALA A 81 3.74 -9.32 -4.13
CA ALA A 81 3.84 -10.60 -3.44
C ALA A 81 3.51 -10.48 -1.96
N GLU A 82 4.04 -9.44 -1.31
CA GLU A 82 3.78 -9.17 0.09
C GLU A 82 2.30 -8.93 0.36
N ARG A 83 1.66 -8.11 -0.46
CA ARG A 83 0.25 -7.79 -0.27
C ARG A 83 -0.68 -8.95 -0.60
N ARG A 84 -0.32 -9.75 -1.60
CA ARG A 84 -1.09 -10.96 -1.91
C ARG A 84 -1.02 -11.97 -0.76
N ALA A 85 0.15 -12.12 -0.15
CA ALA A 85 0.31 -13.01 0.99
C ALA A 85 -0.52 -12.56 2.19
N ALA A 86 -0.62 -11.26 2.41
CA ALA A 86 -1.38 -10.71 3.53
C ALA A 86 -2.88 -10.59 3.24
N PHE A 87 -3.28 -10.76 1.99
CA PHE A 87 -4.66 -10.50 1.56
C PHE A 87 -5.68 -11.37 2.31
N ALA A 88 -5.38 -12.66 2.44
CA ALA A 88 -6.28 -13.59 3.10
C ALA A 88 -6.51 -13.20 4.55
N ASP A 89 -5.42 -12.92 5.28
CA ASP A 89 -5.53 -12.56 6.70
C ASP A 89 -6.25 -11.24 6.89
N ARG A 90 -5.96 -10.28 6.04
CA ARG A 90 -6.43 -8.92 6.21
C ARG A 90 -7.90 -8.75 5.80
N TYR A 91 -8.32 -9.45 4.76
CA TYR A 91 -9.64 -9.23 4.19
C TYR A 91 -10.51 -10.48 4.15
N LEU A 92 -9.94 -11.65 3.80
CA LEU A 92 -10.75 -12.86 3.64
C LEU A 92 -11.18 -13.46 4.97
N ASP A 93 -10.28 -13.56 5.92
CA ASP A 93 -10.63 -14.15 7.21
C ASP A 93 -11.73 -13.37 7.92
N PRO A 94 -11.65 -12.02 8.02
CA PRO A 94 -12.74 -11.25 8.60
C PRO A 94 -14.04 -11.37 7.80
N LEU A 95 -13.94 -11.40 6.48
CA LEU A 95 -15.11 -11.57 5.62
C LEU A 95 -15.82 -12.89 5.91
N ILE A 96 -15.05 -13.98 5.97
CA ILE A 96 -15.60 -15.31 6.24
C ILE A 96 -16.23 -15.36 7.62
N ALA A 97 -15.57 -14.77 8.63
CA ALA A 97 -16.11 -14.73 9.99
C ALA A 97 -17.47 -14.03 10.03
N GLU A 98 -17.58 -12.90 9.36
CA GLU A 98 -18.85 -12.17 9.33
C GLU A 98 -19.91 -12.91 8.53
N ALA A 99 -19.52 -13.49 7.41
CA ALA A 99 -20.46 -14.26 6.57
C ALA A 99 -21.08 -15.41 7.34
N ARG A 100 -20.30 -16.09 8.18
CA ARG A 100 -20.82 -17.18 9.01
C ARG A 100 -21.89 -16.69 9.96
N LYS A 101 -21.70 -15.52 10.55
CA LYS A 101 -22.69 -14.92 11.44
C LYS A 101 -23.99 -14.62 10.72
N LEU A 102 -23.90 -14.27 9.45
CA LEU A 102 -25.04 -13.89 8.63
C LEU A 102 -25.67 -15.08 7.90
N GLY A 103 -25.11 -16.27 8.05
CA GLY A 103 -25.61 -17.46 7.37
C GLY A 103 -25.31 -17.48 5.88
N LEU A 104 -24.30 -16.74 5.45
CA LEU A 104 -23.90 -16.69 4.04
C LEU A 104 -22.92 -17.83 3.73
N THR A 105 -23.20 -18.56 2.67
CA THR A 105 -22.33 -19.63 2.19
C THR A 105 -21.25 -19.07 1.25
N PRO A 106 -20.18 -19.84 0.96
CA PRO A 106 -19.23 -19.41 -0.06
C PRO A 106 -19.88 -19.11 -1.42
N ASP A 107 -20.90 -19.87 -1.81
CA ASP A 107 -21.64 -19.58 -3.06
C ASP A 107 -22.35 -18.25 -2.97
N ASP A 108 -22.97 -17.94 -1.83
CA ASP A 108 -23.60 -16.63 -1.62
C ASP A 108 -22.60 -15.52 -1.75
N LEU A 109 -21.41 -15.69 -1.16
CA LEU A 109 -20.34 -14.70 -1.24
C LEU A 109 -19.89 -14.49 -2.68
N GLY A 110 -19.78 -15.57 -3.45
CA GLY A 110 -19.40 -15.46 -4.86
C GLY A 110 -20.38 -14.61 -5.65
N ARG A 111 -21.69 -14.81 -5.42
CA ARG A 111 -22.71 -14.00 -6.08
C ARG A 111 -22.63 -12.55 -5.69
N LEU A 112 -22.47 -12.27 -4.40
CA LEU A 112 -22.35 -10.90 -3.90
C LEU A 112 -21.12 -10.20 -4.47
N LEU A 113 -20.00 -10.89 -4.55
CA LEU A 113 -18.79 -10.34 -5.14
C LEU A 113 -18.99 -9.99 -6.61
N ASN A 114 -19.61 -10.86 -7.37
CA ASN A 114 -19.87 -10.62 -8.78
C ASN A 114 -20.81 -9.43 -8.98
N GLU A 115 -21.85 -9.32 -8.18
CA GLU A 115 -22.80 -8.21 -8.25
C GLU A 115 -22.11 -6.89 -7.92
N ARG A 116 -21.29 -6.87 -6.86
CA ARG A 116 -20.60 -5.65 -6.45
C ARG A 116 -19.54 -5.24 -7.46
N ALA A 117 -18.79 -6.21 -7.99
CA ALA A 117 -17.78 -5.91 -9.00
C ALA A 117 -18.40 -5.33 -10.26
N ALA A 118 -19.51 -5.88 -10.71
CA ALA A 118 -20.22 -5.37 -11.90
C ALA A 118 -20.72 -3.95 -11.66
N THR A 119 -21.29 -3.67 -10.48
CA THR A 119 -21.78 -2.34 -10.15
C THR A 119 -20.63 -1.33 -10.10
N THR A 120 -19.50 -1.72 -9.49
CA THR A 120 -18.34 -0.84 -9.37
C THR A 120 -17.76 -0.53 -10.75
N GLU A 121 -17.64 -1.53 -11.61
CA GLU A 121 -17.16 -1.32 -12.98
C GLU A 121 -18.10 -0.41 -13.77
N GLY A 122 -19.40 -0.59 -13.62
CA GLY A 122 -20.39 0.28 -14.24
C GLY A 122 -20.27 1.72 -13.77
N THR A 123 -19.93 1.92 -12.50
CA THR A 123 -19.76 3.25 -11.92
C THR A 123 -18.55 3.96 -12.49
N HIS A 124 -17.51 3.22 -12.82
CA HIS A 124 -16.27 3.78 -13.34
C HIS A 124 -16.23 3.92 -14.85
N ALA A 125 -17.23 3.45 -15.51
CA ALA A 125 -17.30 3.50 -16.97
C ALA A 125 -17.38 4.93 -17.54
#